data_7f13f0e964b64924ab993db98e0c6e4c
#
_entry.id   7f13f0e964b64924ab993db98e0c6e4c
#
_cell.length_a   1.000
_cell.length_b   1.000
_cell.length_c   1.000
_cell.angle_alpha   90.00
_cell.angle_beta   90.00
_cell.angle_gamma   90.00
#
_symmetry.space_group_name_H-M   'P 1'
#
loop_
_entity.id
_entity.type
_entity.pdbx_description
1 polymer ?
#
loop_
_entity_poly.entity_id
_entity_poly.type
_entity_poly.pdbx_seq_one_letter_code
_entity_poly.pdbx_strand_id
1 'polypeptide(L)'
;MKSIFASYFKNINSFNRNIKIHLVTHFITNLGFGAFRAVFNLYILSMGMTPAFLGIILSLTPFASAITSIPIGFLAEKIGFKRSLLLVNLVIGSAYFMQVISPNRALIMGGGFLAGLASCGNFIIQLPFVSHYAKENKNQAYTLLSLVFILGNSIGALISGSIFGLVNTIFANEALAYRVLLAFFSMIIIAGSIPLFFMDEDKPTAHKEISLSPYLKGIDTNTIKFASVELFVGFGLAFVALFLNVIFVYYFNSSVEMFGVMSAVLVIPAVFFLLAGPSIAEKITDLGVVLISRFLSIFLTLSVVLTQNVLIGSGAYILYRALLGLSQSLWFAFAISLATKRSRMATSAWLEITFQLGLGIAALVGGRLIASESYLMLGILSSAATVVSFLLTYFFFGRKRVQLKAG
;
A
#
# COMPACT_ATOMS: atom_id res chain seq x y z
N MET A 1 15.98 -5.25 -21.60
CA MET A 1 15.24 -5.89 -20.50
C MET A 1 15.93 -7.14 -19.94
N LYS A 2 16.25 -8.19 -20.74
CA LYS A 2 16.94 -9.41 -20.23
C LYS A 2 18.23 -9.12 -19.46
N SER A 3 19.06 -8.16 -19.91
CA SER A 3 20.32 -7.79 -19.25
C SER A 3 20.11 -7.08 -17.90
N ILE A 4 19.07 -6.27 -17.77
CA ILE A 4 18.72 -5.55 -16.53
C ILE A 4 18.22 -6.55 -15.48
N PHE A 5 17.27 -7.42 -15.86
CA PHE A 5 16.81 -8.47 -14.97
C PHE A 5 17.96 -9.39 -14.52
N ALA A 6 18.81 -9.84 -15.45
CA ALA A 6 19.95 -10.69 -15.13
C ALA A 6 20.93 -10.01 -14.15
N SER A 7 21.16 -8.69 -14.25
CA SER A 7 22.04 -7.97 -13.32
C SER A 7 21.47 -7.87 -11.91
N TYR A 8 20.15 -7.65 -11.77
CA TYR A 8 19.49 -7.62 -10.46
C TYR A 8 19.54 -8.98 -9.77
N PHE A 9 19.28 -10.08 -10.48
CA PHE A 9 19.32 -11.43 -9.91
C PHE A 9 20.74 -11.94 -9.64
N LYS A 10 21.71 -11.56 -10.47
CA LYS A 10 23.12 -11.95 -10.26
C LYS A 10 23.68 -11.43 -8.93
N ASN A 11 23.19 -10.29 -8.47
CA ASN A 11 23.66 -9.64 -7.25
C ASN A 11 22.90 -10.08 -5.97
N ILE A 12 21.87 -10.93 -6.05
CA ILE A 12 21.16 -11.42 -4.84
C ILE A 12 22.12 -12.17 -3.91
N ASN A 13 23.10 -12.88 -4.48
CA ASN A 13 24.08 -13.61 -3.67
C ASN A 13 25.02 -12.69 -2.88
N SER A 14 25.23 -11.44 -3.33
CA SER A 14 26.08 -10.47 -2.65
C SER A 14 25.41 -9.78 -1.46
N PHE A 15 24.08 -9.88 -1.32
CA PHE A 15 23.38 -9.28 -0.18
C PHE A 15 23.70 -10.00 1.13
N ASN A 16 23.70 -9.19 2.20
CA ASN A 16 23.78 -9.67 3.56
C ASN A 16 22.67 -10.71 3.84
N ARG A 17 22.96 -11.71 4.69
CA ARG A 17 22.03 -12.76 5.10
C ARG A 17 20.70 -12.18 5.61
N ASN A 18 20.73 -11.10 6.40
CA ASN A 18 19.54 -10.47 6.96
C ASN A 18 18.62 -9.89 5.89
N ILE A 19 19.18 -9.31 4.79
CA ILE A 19 18.37 -8.85 3.65
C ILE A 19 17.70 -10.01 2.93
N LYS A 20 18.40 -11.12 2.71
CA LYS A 20 17.84 -12.34 2.07
C LYS A 20 16.68 -12.90 2.89
N ILE A 21 16.86 -13.01 4.21
CA ILE A 21 15.80 -13.44 5.13
C ILE A 21 14.61 -12.50 5.07
N HIS A 22 14.86 -11.18 5.07
CA HIS A 22 13.77 -10.20 4.99
C HIS A 22 13.02 -10.25 3.66
N LEU A 23 13.69 -10.50 2.54
CA LEU A 23 13.04 -10.71 1.23
C LEU A 23 12.08 -11.90 1.26
N VAL A 24 12.49 -13.02 1.88
CA VAL A 24 11.63 -14.21 2.03
C VAL A 24 10.44 -13.90 2.93
N THR A 25 10.67 -13.30 4.10
CA THR A 25 9.61 -12.82 5.00
C THR A 25 8.62 -11.93 4.26
N HIS A 26 9.15 -10.94 3.55
CA HIS A 26 8.36 -9.93 2.84
C HIS A 26 7.50 -10.58 1.74
N PHE A 27 8.02 -11.58 1.02
CA PHE A 27 7.26 -12.34 0.04
C PHE A 27 6.11 -13.12 0.67
N ILE A 28 6.38 -13.93 1.70
CA ILE A 28 5.37 -14.77 2.36
C ILE A 28 4.27 -13.88 3.00
N THR A 29 4.67 -12.83 3.70
CA THR A 29 3.73 -11.89 4.33
C THR A 29 2.85 -11.20 3.28
N ASN A 30 3.43 -10.72 2.18
CA ASN A 30 2.67 -10.04 1.13
C ASN A 30 1.79 -11.00 0.31
N LEU A 31 2.16 -12.27 0.18
CA LEU A 31 1.29 -13.29 -0.39
C LEU A 31 0.02 -13.44 0.46
N GLY A 32 0.17 -13.58 1.78
CA GLY A 32 -0.97 -13.60 2.70
C GLY A 32 -1.82 -12.33 2.64
N PHE A 33 -1.19 -11.16 2.58
CA PHE A 33 -1.89 -9.87 2.46
C PHE A 33 -2.69 -9.73 1.17
N GLY A 34 -2.10 -10.07 0.03
CA GLY A 34 -2.77 -10.00 -1.26
C GLY A 34 -4.00 -10.89 -1.30
N ALA A 35 -3.85 -12.14 -0.80
CA ALA A 35 -4.95 -13.09 -0.70
C ALA A 35 -6.06 -12.60 0.25
N PHE A 36 -5.68 -12.09 1.43
CA PHE A 36 -6.63 -11.57 2.41
C PHE A 36 -7.44 -10.41 1.83
N ARG A 37 -6.76 -9.40 1.28
CA ARG A 37 -7.41 -8.21 0.71
C ARG A 37 -8.33 -8.52 -0.46
N ALA A 38 -8.02 -9.54 -1.25
CA ALA A 38 -8.83 -9.91 -2.41
C ALA A 38 -10.25 -10.31 -2.04
N VAL A 39 -10.44 -10.98 -0.91
CA VAL A 39 -11.74 -11.56 -0.53
C VAL A 39 -12.34 -10.99 0.76
N PHE A 40 -11.61 -10.19 1.55
CA PHE A 40 -12.07 -9.72 2.85
C PHE A 40 -13.35 -8.88 2.79
N ASN A 41 -13.47 -7.96 1.84
CA ASN A 41 -14.67 -7.14 1.71
C ASN A 41 -15.89 -8.00 1.37
N LEU A 42 -15.71 -9.01 0.51
CA LEU A 42 -16.75 -9.94 0.11
C LEU A 42 -17.18 -10.81 1.29
N TYR A 43 -16.24 -11.24 2.14
CA TYR A 43 -16.55 -11.92 3.40
C TYR A 43 -17.45 -11.08 4.30
N ILE A 44 -17.14 -9.81 4.50
CA ILE A 44 -17.96 -8.92 5.34
C ILE A 44 -19.38 -8.80 4.79
N LEU A 45 -19.53 -8.66 3.48
CA LEU A 45 -20.82 -8.54 2.82
C LEU A 45 -21.60 -9.87 2.82
N SER A 46 -20.92 -11.02 2.62
CA SER A 46 -21.55 -12.35 2.67
C SER A 46 -22.10 -12.73 4.04
N MET A 47 -21.60 -12.10 5.11
CA MET A 47 -22.19 -12.21 6.46
C MET A 47 -23.44 -11.34 6.68
N GLY A 48 -23.93 -10.65 5.65
CA GLY A 48 -25.07 -9.73 5.76
C GLY A 48 -24.74 -8.40 6.44
N MET A 49 -23.44 -8.07 6.60
CA MET A 49 -23.05 -6.76 7.10
C MET A 49 -23.18 -5.70 6.01
N THR A 50 -23.57 -4.49 6.37
CA THR A 50 -23.81 -3.43 5.40
C THR A 50 -22.51 -2.88 4.79
N PRO A 51 -22.53 -2.40 3.53
CA PRO A 51 -21.37 -1.74 2.94
C PRO A 51 -20.92 -0.48 3.73
N ALA A 52 -21.84 0.20 4.41
CA ALA A 52 -21.50 1.31 5.30
C ALA A 52 -20.62 0.85 6.47
N PHE A 53 -20.93 -0.32 7.06
CA PHE A 53 -20.10 -0.92 8.10
C PHE A 53 -18.75 -1.38 7.57
N LEU A 54 -18.70 -1.92 6.34
CA LEU A 54 -17.44 -2.23 5.65
C LEU A 54 -16.56 -0.97 5.52
N GLY A 55 -17.13 0.17 5.15
CA GLY A 55 -16.42 1.46 5.10
C GLY A 55 -15.81 1.86 6.44
N ILE A 56 -16.53 1.62 7.56
CA ILE A 56 -16.00 1.84 8.92
C ILE A 56 -14.78 0.92 9.16
N ILE A 57 -14.89 -0.38 8.89
CA ILE A 57 -13.78 -1.33 9.08
C ILE A 57 -12.56 -0.90 8.27
N LEU A 58 -12.76 -0.58 6.99
CA LEU A 58 -11.67 -0.18 6.08
C LEU A 58 -11.03 1.16 6.46
N SER A 59 -11.72 2.02 7.23
CA SER A 59 -11.18 3.27 7.73
C SER A 59 -10.30 3.11 8.98
N LEU A 60 -10.55 2.07 9.79
CA LEU A 60 -9.83 1.87 11.05
C LEU A 60 -8.33 1.64 10.84
N THR A 61 -7.97 0.84 9.86
CA THR A 61 -6.56 0.54 9.55
C THR A 61 -5.77 1.80 9.19
N PRO A 62 -6.17 2.64 8.22
CA PRO A 62 -5.43 3.86 7.90
C PRO A 62 -5.46 4.89 9.04
N PHE A 63 -6.55 5.06 9.77
CA PHE A 63 -6.55 5.98 10.93
C PHE A 63 -5.59 5.52 12.02
N ALA A 64 -5.58 4.23 12.36
CA ALA A 64 -4.63 3.69 13.32
C ALA A 64 -3.17 3.81 12.84
N SER A 65 -2.92 3.60 11.52
CA SER A 65 -1.59 3.82 10.92
C SER A 65 -1.14 5.27 11.02
N ALA A 66 -2.04 6.23 10.78
CA ALA A 66 -1.74 7.66 10.92
C ALA A 66 -1.27 8.00 12.35
N ILE A 67 -1.93 7.43 13.38
CA ILE A 67 -1.57 7.64 14.79
C ILE A 67 -0.18 7.07 15.10
N THR A 68 0.16 5.91 14.55
CA THR A 68 1.40 5.19 14.89
C THR A 68 2.57 5.49 13.96
N SER A 69 2.37 6.23 12.87
CA SER A 69 3.42 6.55 11.88
C SER A 69 4.68 7.18 12.51
N ILE A 70 4.54 8.02 13.53
CA ILE A 70 5.69 8.60 14.24
C ILE A 70 6.23 7.64 15.31
N PRO A 71 5.43 7.10 16.26
CA PRO A 71 5.93 6.25 17.33
C PRO A 71 6.65 4.99 16.87
N ILE A 72 6.17 4.37 15.78
CA ILE A 72 6.72 3.08 15.33
C ILE A 72 8.14 3.19 14.79
N GLY A 73 8.55 4.38 14.31
CA GLY A 73 9.92 4.64 13.88
C GLY A 73 10.94 4.45 15.00
N PHE A 74 10.56 4.73 16.26
CA PHE A 74 11.44 4.56 17.41
C PHE A 74 11.55 3.10 17.87
N LEU A 75 10.65 2.23 17.43
CA LEU A 75 10.65 0.83 17.85
C LEU A 75 11.95 0.13 17.44
N ALA A 76 12.37 0.31 16.19
CA ALA A 76 13.60 -0.30 15.68
C ALA A 76 14.86 0.24 16.38
N GLU A 77 14.88 1.52 16.76
CA GLU A 77 15.99 2.11 17.51
C GLU A 77 16.06 1.52 18.94
N LYS A 78 14.91 1.25 19.56
CA LYS A 78 14.82 0.80 20.96
C LYS A 78 15.07 -0.70 21.14
N ILE A 79 14.51 -1.54 20.26
CA ILE A 79 14.55 -3.01 20.42
C ILE A 79 15.30 -3.74 19.31
N GLY A 80 15.85 -3.01 18.33
CA GLY A 80 16.54 -3.56 17.15
C GLY A 80 15.61 -3.96 16.01
N PHE A 81 16.16 -4.15 14.82
CA PHE A 81 15.38 -4.43 13.60
C PHE A 81 14.69 -5.80 13.65
N LYS A 82 15.41 -6.85 14.07
CA LYS A 82 14.88 -8.22 14.16
C LYS A 82 13.62 -8.27 15.01
N ARG A 83 13.70 -7.78 16.25
CA ARG A 83 12.59 -7.80 17.21
C ARG A 83 11.43 -6.94 16.76
N SER A 84 11.72 -5.78 16.17
CA SER A 84 10.71 -4.87 15.65
C SER A 84 9.93 -5.47 14.49
N LEU A 85 10.61 -6.08 13.50
CA LEU A 85 9.98 -6.75 12.38
C LEU A 85 9.16 -7.97 12.82
N LEU A 86 9.69 -8.78 13.77
CA LEU A 86 8.95 -9.89 14.38
C LEU A 86 7.66 -9.41 15.04
N LEU A 87 7.75 -8.39 15.91
CA LEU A 87 6.60 -7.85 16.63
C LEU A 87 5.54 -7.33 15.65
N VAL A 88 5.95 -6.50 14.68
CA VAL A 88 5.06 -5.92 13.68
C VAL A 88 4.34 -7.02 12.88
N ASN A 89 5.07 -8.01 12.35
CA ASN A 89 4.46 -9.07 11.54
C ASN A 89 3.51 -9.96 12.36
N LEU A 90 3.92 -10.32 13.60
CA LEU A 90 3.07 -11.12 14.49
C LEU A 90 1.79 -10.37 14.87
N VAL A 91 1.89 -9.08 15.23
CA VAL A 91 0.72 -8.25 15.55
C VAL A 91 -0.21 -8.15 14.34
N ILE A 92 0.33 -7.88 13.15
CA ILE A 92 -0.48 -7.76 11.92
C ILE A 92 -1.18 -9.10 11.63
N GLY A 93 -0.44 -10.21 11.58
CA GLY A 93 -1.02 -11.51 11.26
C GLY A 93 -2.09 -11.94 12.27
N SER A 94 -1.83 -11.73 13.57
CA SER A 94 -2.80 -12.00 14.64
C SER A 94 -4.03 -11.09 14.55
N ALA A 95 -3.85 -9.83 14.19
CA ALA A 95 -4.95 -8.87 14.01
C ALA A 95 -5.84 -9.25 12.82
N TYR A 96 -5.26 -9.71 11.70
CA TYR A 96 -6.04 -10.25 10.58
C TYR A 96 -6.75 -11.54 10.93
N PHE A 97 -6.12 -12.45 11.68
CA PHE A 97 -6.77 -13.66 12.18
C PHE A 97 -7.94 -13.32 13.13
N MET A 98 -7.76 -12.32 14.00
CA MET A 98 -8.82 -11.82 14.89
C MET A 98 -10.06 -11.34 14.14
N GLN A 99 -9.90 -10.75 12.95
CA GLN A 99 -11.03 -10.27 12.13
C GLN A 99 -11.90 -11.41 11.57
N VAL A 100 -11.39 -12.63 11.54
CA VAL A 100 -12.06 -13.77 10.91
C VAL A 100 -12.41 -14.91 11.86
N ILE A 101 -11.89 -14.91 13.08
CA ILE A 101 -12.13 -15.96 14.07
C ILE A 101 -13.62 -16.01 14.50
N SER A 102 -14.30 -14.88 14.47
CA SER A 102 -15.71 -14.77 14.85
C SER A 102 -16.41 -13.69 14.03
N PRO A 103 -17.72 -13.84 13.71
CA PRO A 103 -18.52 -12.80 13.05
C PRO A 103 -18.85 -11.62 13.96
N ASN A 104 -18.20 -11.49 15.11
CA ASN A 104 -18.40 -10.41 16.07
C ASN A 104 -17.84 -9.10 15.53
N ARG A 105 -18.70 -8.07 15.41
CA ARG A 105 -18.34 -6.74 14.89
C ARG A 105 -17.21 -6.09 15.68
N ALA A 106 -17.18 -6.24 17.02
CA ALA A 106 -16.13 -5.65 17.84
C ALA A 106 -14.76 -6.29 17.60
N LEU A 107 -14.70 -7.62 17.39
CA LEU A 107 -13.47 -8.33 17.04
C LEU A 107 -12.97 -7.93 15.64
N ILE A 108 -13.88 -7.79 14.68
CA ILE A 108 -13.51 -7.36 13.32
C ILE A 108 -12.94 -5.93 13.34
N MET A 109 -13.61 -5.02 14.04
CA MET A 109 -13.15 -3.63 14.19
C MET A 109 -11.84 -3.55 14.98
N GLY A 110 -11.76 -4.25 16.11
CA GLY A 110 -10.55 -4.30 16.94
C GLY A 110 -9.34 -4.87 16.18
N GLY A 111 -9.54 -5.94 15.40
CA GLY A 111 -8.52 -6.50 14.51
C GLY A 111 -8.09 -5.50 13.44
N GLY A 112 -9.02 -4.79 12.79
CA GLY A 112 -8.72 -3.75 11.81
C GLY A 112 -7.89 -2.60 12.40
N PHE A 113 -8.25 -2.16 13.61
CA PHE A 113 -7.50 -1.12 14.33
C PHE A 113 -6.10 -1.60 14.73
N LEU A 114 -5.96 -2.81 15.31
CA LEU A 114 -4.67 -3.39 15.67
C LEU A 114 -3.76 -3.61 14.45
N ALA A 115 -4.34 -4.11 13.35
CA ALA A 115 -3.60 -4.24 12.09
C ALA A 115 -3.06 -2.88 11.63
N GLY A 116 -3.86 -1.82 11.76
CA GLY A 116 -3.46 -0.46 11.44
C GLY A 116 -2.31 0.05 12.30
N LEU A 117 -2.37 -0.15 13.62
CA LEU A 117 -1.30 0.27 14.53
C LEU A 117 0.07 -0.30 14.16
N ALA A 118 0.10 -1.50 13.60
CA ALA A 118 1.35 -2.17 13.23
C ALA A 118 1.73 -2.02 11.75
N SER A 119 0.78 -1.78 10.84
CA SER A 119 1.03 -1.87 9.39
C SER A 119 2.02 -0.85 8.85
N CYS A 120 2.05 0.38 9.39
CA CYS A 120 3.05 1.37 9.01
C CYS A 120 4.47 0.96 9.41
N GLY A 121 4.62 0.07 10.41
CA GLY A 121 5.92 -0.41 10.87
C GLY A 121 6.70 -1.16 9.79
N ASN A 122 6.03 -1.94 8.95
CA ASN A 122 6.69 -2.64 7.86
C ASN A 122 7.40 -1.69 6.90
N PHE A 123 6.79 -0.54 6.59
CA PHE A 123 7.40 0.44 5.69
C PHE A 123 8.45 1.30 6.40
N ILE A 124 8.13 1.82 7.60
CA ILE A 124 8.99 2.75 8.34
C ILE A 124 10.26 2.06 8.84
N ILE A 125 10.18 0.80 9.31
CA ILE A 125 11.34 0.03 9.78
C ILE A 125 12.19 -0.47 8.61
N GLN A 126 11.57 -0.77 7.48
CA GLN A 126 12.26 -1.30 6.30
C GLN A 126 13.31 -0.34 5.73
N LEU A 127 13.03 0.96 5.71
CA LEU A 127 13.96 1.95 5.17
C LEU A 127 15.30 1.99 5.91
N PRO A 128 15.36 2.19 7.24
CA PRO A 128 16.62 2.16 7.98
C PRO A 128 17.24 0.76 8.00
N PHE A 129 16.46 -0.32 8.03
CA PHE A 129 16.95 -1.68 7.93
C PHE A 129 17.75 -1.92 6.64
N VAL A 130 17.20 -1.58 5.48
CA VAL A 130 17.90 -1.71 4.20
C VAL A 130 19.13 -0.80 4.16
N SER A 131 19.02 0.43 4.67
CA SER A 131 20.16 1.35 4.74
C SER A 131 21.31 0.82 5.59
N HIS A 132 21.00 0.06 6.64
CA HIS A 132 21.99 -0.53 7.55
C HIS A 132 22.69 -1.75 6.92
N TYR A 133 21.92 -2.67 6.30
CA TYR A 133 22.46 -3.95 5.82
C TYR A 133 22.86 -4.00 4.36
N ALA A 134 22.30 -3.18 3.46
CA ALA A 134 22.59 -3.20 2.04
C ALA A 134 23.79 -2.34 1.63
N LYS A 135 24.26 -1.43 2.52
CA LYS A 135 25.42 -0.55 2.30
C LYS A 135 25.44 0.08 0.88
N GLU A 136 26.30 -0.42 -0.01
CA GLU A 136 26.45 0.10 -1.37
C GLU A 136 25.33 -0.29 -2.32
N ASN A 137 24.62 -1.40 -2.05
CA ASN A 137 23.57 -1.95 -2.91
C ASN A 137 22.13 -1.55 -2.50
N LYS A 138 21.96 -0.41 -1.80
CA LYS A 138 20.67 0.03 -1.25
C LYS A 138 19.56 0.13 -2.30
N ASN A 139 19.83 0.76 -3.43
CA ASN A 139 18.86 0.95 -4.51
C ASN A 139 18.37 -0.39 -5.06
N GLN A 140 19.27 -1.37 -5.23
CA GLN A 140 18.89 -2.71 -5.68
C GLN A 140 18.05 -3.44 -4.64
N ALA A 141 18.38 -3.33 -3.35
CA ALA A 141 17.61 -3.93 -2.27
C ALA A 141 16.19 -3.36 -2.18
N TYR A 142 16.03 -2.03 -2.30
CA TYR A 142 14.70 -1.40 -2.35
C TYR A 142 13.89 -1.83 -3.57
N THR A 143 14.53 -1.91 -4.75
CA THR A 143 13.85 -2.39 -5.97
C THR A 143 13.38 -3.83 -5.81
N LEU A 144 14.23 -4.72 -5.26
CA LEU A 144 13.86 -6.12 -5.02
C LEU A 144 12.73 -6.25 -4.00
N LEU A 145 12.73 -5.47 -2.92
CA LEU A 145 11.64 -5.45 -1.95
C LEU A 145 10.33 -4.98 -2.59
N SER A 146 10.39 -3.97 -3.45
CA SER A 146 9.21 -3.51 -4.20
C SER A 146 8.69 -4.57 -5.18
N LEU A 147 9.59 -5.27 -5.88
CA LEU A 147 9.24 -6.40 -6.75
C LEU A 147 8.58 -7.53 -5.97
N VAL A 148 9.18 -7.92 -4.84
CA VAL A 148 8.66 -8.96 -3.95
C VAL A 148 7.29 -8.57 -3.38
N PHE A 149 7.10 -7.31 -3.02
CA PHE A 149 5.80 -6.77 -2.60
C PHE A 149 4.73 -6.94 -3.69
N ILE A 150 5.02 -6.48 -4.90
CA ILE A 150 4.08 -6.56 -6.03
C ILE A 150 3.75 -8.02 -6.35
N LEU A 151 4.78 -8.87 -6.48
CA LEU A 151 4.62 -10.29 -6.80
C LEU A 151 3.83 -11.03 -5.71
N GLY A 152 4.21 -10.85 -4.44
CA GLY A 152 3.53 -11.48 -3.32
C GLY A 152 2.05 -11.14 -3.26
N ASN A 153 1.70 -9.85 -3.30
CA ASN A 153 0.31 -9.40 -3.28
C ASN A 153 -0.50 -9.95 -4.46
N SER A 154 0.06 -9.91 -5.67
CA SER A 154 -0.66 -10.34 -6.88
C SER A 154 -0.83 -11.86 -6.94
N ILE A 155 0.20 -12.64 -6.59
CA ILE A 155 0.12 -14.10 -6.50
C ILE A 155 -0.87 -14.50 -5.41
N GLY A 156 -0.84 -13.85 -4.26
CA GLY A 156 -1.80 -14.09 -3.19
C GLY A 156 -3.24 -13.84 -3.63
N ALA A 157 -3.52 -12.72 -4.28
CA ALA A 157 -4.85 -12.41 -4.79
C ALA A 157 -5.30 -13.41 -5.87
N LEU A 158 -4.39 -13.82 -6.77
CA LEU A 158 -4.67 -14.85 -7.77
C LEU A 158 -5.05 -16.19 -7.13
N ILE A 159 -4.23 -16.66 -6.18
CA ILE A 159 -4.47 -17.94 -5.50
C ILE A 159 -5.81 -17.89 -4.76
N SER A 160 -6.05 -16.85 -3.97
CA SER A 160 -7.28 -16.70 -3.20
C SER A 160 -8.54 -16.64 -4.10
N GLY A 161 -8.48 -15.89 -5.21
CA GLY A 161 -9.56 -15.87 -6.20
C GLY A 161 -9.77 -17.24 -6.85
N SER A 162 -8.70 -17.88 -7.34
CA SER A 162 -8.79 -19.15 -8.07
C SER A 162 -9.30 -20.32 -7.23
N ILE A 163 -8.96 -20.38 -5.94
CA ILE A 163 -9.39 -21.48 -5.07
C ILE A 163 -10.72 -21.23 -4.37
N PHE A 164 -11.26 -19.99 -4.44
CA PHE A 164 -12.52 -19.67 -3.77
C PHE A 164 -13.68 -20.55 -4.22
N GLY A 165 -13.85 -20.75 -5.53
CA GLY A 165 -14.91 -21.60 -6.08
C GLY A 165 -14.86 -23.03 -5.54
N LEU A 166 -13.65 -23.63 -5.48
CA LEU A 166 -13.45 -24.97 -4.91
C LEU A 166 -13.83 -25.00 -3.42
N VAL A 167 -13.37 -24.03 -2.64
CA VAL A 167 -13.66 -23.99 -1.19
C VAL A 167 -15.15 -23.77 -0.96
N ASN A 168 -15.80 -22.94 -1.77
CA ASN A 168 -17.26 -22.70 -1.68
C ASN A 168 -18.07 -23.95 -2.01
N THR A 169 -17.64 -24.78 -2.95
CA THR A 169 -18.32 -26.07 -3.24
C THR A 169 -18.17 -27.06 -2.09
N ILE A 170 -17.03 -27.08 -1.39
CA ILE A 170 -16.78 -27.98 -0.24
C ILE A 170 -17.67 -27.60 0.95
N PHE A 171 -17.78 -26.32 1.27
CA PHE A 171 -18.50 -25.86 2.46
C PHE A 171 -19.97 -25.55 2.19
N ALA A 172 -20.40 -25.41 0.93
CA ALA A 172 -21.76 -25.02 0.52
C ALA A 172 -22.31 -23.79 1.26
N ASN A 173 -21.42 -22.91 1.72
CA ASN A 173 -21.73 -21.70 2.45
C ASN A 173 -20.65 -20.64 2.14
N GLU A 174 -21.07 -19.59 1.44
CA GLU A 174 -20.16 -18.57 0.93
C GLU A 174 -19.39 -17.84 2.04
N ALA A 175 -20.08 -17.45 3.12
CA ALA A 175 -19.45 -16.76 4.24
C ALA A 175 -18.43 -17.66 4.96
N LEU A 176 -18.72 -18.96 5.09
CA LEU A 176 -17.81 -19.93 5.67
C LEU A 176 -16.60 -20.17 4.76
N ALA A 177 -16.82 -20.27 3.45
CA ALA A 177 -15.74 -20.41 2.47
C ALA A 177 -14.74 -19.25 2.53
N TYR A 178 -15.24 -18.00 2.51
CA TYR A 178 -14.38 -16.83 2.70
C TYR A 178 -13.65 -16.85 4.05
N ARG A 179 -14.35 -17.20 5.12
CA ARG A 179 -13.77 -17.25 6.46
C ARG A 179 -12.60 -18.24 6.57
N VAL A 180 -12.77 -19.43 6.01
CA VAL A 180 -11.71 -20.47 5.98
C VAL A 180 -10.50 -19.98 5.20
N LEU A 181 -10.72 -19.40 4.02
CA LEU A 181 -9.64 -18.81 3.21
C LEU A 181 -8.90 -17.72 3.96
N LEU A 182 -9.63 -16.78 4.54
CA LEU A 182 -9.05 -15.65 5.26
C LEU A 182 -8.27 -16.11 6.50
N ALA A 183 -8.78 -17.11 7.24
CA ALA A 183 -8.07 -17.71 8.37
C ALA A 183 -6.76 -18.37 7.92
N PHE A 184 -6.79 -19.14 6.83
CA PHE A 184 -5.61 -19.77 6.24
C PHE A 184 -4.56 -18.73 5.82
N PHE A 185 -4.95 -17.67 5.10
CA PHE A 185 -4.02 -16.64 4.67
C PHE A 185 -3.51 -15.76 5.82
N SER A 186 -4.32 -15.57 6.87
CA SER A 186 -3.83 -14.92 8.11
C SER A 186 -2.73 -15.74 8.80
N MET A 187 -2.85 -17.07 8.79
CA MET A 187 -1.79 -17.95 9.27
C MET A 187 -0.54 -17.88 8.39
N ILE A 188 -0.68 -17.73 7.08
CA ILE A 188 0.47 -17.48 6.18
C ILE A 188 1.17 -16.16 6.54
N ILE A 189 0.43 -15.09 6.86
CA ILE A 189 1.02 -13.82 7.33
C ILE A 189 1.82 -14.06 8.60
N ILE A 190 1.28 -14.79 9.58
CA ILE A 190 1.98 -15.14 10.82
C ILE A 190 3.22 -15.99 10.51
N ALA A 191 3.09 -17.01 9.67
CA ALA A 191 4.19 -17.88 9.25
C ALA A 191 5.30 -17.12 8.51
N GLY A 192 4.97 -16.02 7.85
CA GLY A 192 5.94 -15.08 7.28
C GLY A 192 6.92 -14.48 8.30
N SER A 193 6.61 -14.58 9.61
CA SER A 193 7.53 -14.18 10.68
C SER A 193 8.61 -15.25 10.96
N ILE A 194 8.41 -16.50 10.55
CA ILE A 194 9.33 -17.61 10.86
C ILE A 194 10.76 -17.37 10.36
N PRO A 195 10.99 -16.91 9.11
CA PRO A 195 12.35 -16.63 8.65
C PRO A 195 13.08 -15.59 9.51
N LEU A 196 12.37 -14.64 10.13
CA LEU A 196 12.98 -13.59 10.96
C LEU A 196 13.67 -14.15 12.21
N PHE A 197 13.28 -15.32 12.72
CA PHE A 197 13.98 -15.96 13.84
C PHE A 197 15.42 -16.31 13.50
N PHE A 198 15.72 -16.58 12.21
CA PHE A 198 17.06 -16.90 11.70
C PHE A 198 17.91 -15.66 11.36
N MET A 199 17.38 -14.45 11.58
CA MET A 199 18.10 -13.19 11.41
C MET A 199 19.11 -13.01 12.53
N ASP A 200 20.26 -12.43 12.21
CA ASP A 200 21.25 -12.06 13.19
C ASP A 200 20.69 -10.96 14.10
N GLU A 201 21.01 -10.98 15.40
CA GLU A 201 20.55 -9.95 16.32
C GLU A 201 21.32 -8.64 16.11
N ASP A 202 20.59 -7.55 16.10
CA ASP A 202 21.14 -6.21 16.10
C ASP A 202 21.31 -5.71 17.52
N LYS A 203 22.39 -5.00 17.77
CA LYS A 203 22.48 -4.20 18.97
C LYS A 203 21.61 -2.95 18.80
N PRO A 204 20.69 -2.67 19.74
CA PRO A 204 19.94 -1.42 19.72
C PRO A 204 20.92 -0.25 19.63
N THR A 205 20.65 0.68 18.76
CA THR A 205 21.44 1.92 18.70
C THR A 205 21.16 2.71 19.97
N ALA A 206 22.24 3.14 20.65
CA ALA A 206 22.19 3.76 21.97
C ALA A 206 21.08 4.81 22.12
N HIS A 207 20.43 4.77 23.26
CA HIS A 207 19.33 5.60 23.74
C HIS A 207 19.34 7.05 23.24
N LYS A 208 18.67 7.30 22.11
CA LYS A 208 18.12 8.62 21.83
C LYS A 208 16.78 8.71 22.55
N GLU A 209 16.59 9.72 23.36
CA GLU A 209 15.29 10.03 23.95
C GLU A 209 14.25 10.12 22.83
N ILE A 210 13.13 9.40 23.01
CA ILE A 210 12.00 9.47 22.10
C ILE A 210 11.48 10.90 22.14
N SER A 211 11.75 11.68 21.09
CA SER A 211 11.29 13.06 21.01
C SER A 211 10.39 13.25 19.79
N LEU A 212 9.17 13.70 20.05
CA LEU A 212 8.24 14.13 19.00
C LEU A 212 8.60 15.52 18.45
N SER A 213 9.48 16.24 19.16
CA SER A 213 9.86 17.62 18.83
C SER A 213 10.37 17.80 17.40
N PRO A 214 11.22 16.92 16.81
CA PRO A 214 11.69 17.08 15.43
C PRO A 214 10.56 16.99 14.39
N TYR A 215 9.54 16.16 14.65
CA TYR A 215 8.40 15.95 13.76
C TYR A 215 7.42 17.13 13.78
N LEU A 216 7.28 17.82 14.91
CA LEU A 216 6.41 18.99 15.06
C LEU A 216 7.13 20.28 14.73
N LYS A 217 8.33 20.51 15.30
CA LYS A 217 9.13 21.72 15.08
C LYS A 217 9.80 21.77 13.70
N GLY A 218 9.87 20.65 12.98
CA GLY A 218 10.40 20.55 11.63
C GLY A 218 9.39 20.87 10.53
N ILE A 219 8.12 21.16 10.88
CA ILE A 219 7.10 21.52 9.89
C ILE A 219 7.45 22.87 9.28
N ASP A 220 7.64 22.89 7.98
CA ASP A 220 7.84 24.09 7.17
C ASP A 220 6.75 24.23 6.09
N THR A 221 6.77 25.32 5.35
CA THR A 221 5.78 25.59 4.30
C THR A 221 5.78 24.49 3.22
N ASN A 222 6.93 23.92 2.89
CA ASN A 222 7.01 22.82 1.91
C ASN A 222 6.36 21.56 2.48
N THR A 223 6.60 21.23 3.75
CA THR A 223 5.95 20.11 4.44
C THR A 223 4.43 20.22 4.35
N ILE A 224 3.85 21.40 4.64
CA ILE A 224 2.40 21.61 4.54
C ILE A 224 1.89 21.44 3.11
N LYS A 225 2.61 21.98 2.12
CA LYS A 225 2.25 21.82 0.70
C LYS A 225 2.25 20.35 0.28
N PHE A 226 3.29 19.59 0.63
CA PHE A 226 3.38 18.17 0.33
C PHE A 226 2.28 17.35 1.03
N ALA A 227 2.06 17.61 2.32
CA ALA A 227 1.02 16.97 3.12
C ALA A 227 -0.39 17.22 2.54
N SER A 228 -0.67 18.46 2.10
CA SER A 228 -1.95 18.80 1.46
C SER A 228 -2.18 18.01 0.17
N VAL A 229 -1.15 17.84 -0.64
CA VAL A 229 -1.22 17.04 -1.87
C VAL A 229 -1.47 15.57 -1.54
N GLU A 230 -0.74 15.00 -0.57
CA GLU A 230 -0.86 13.59 -0.19
C GLU A 230 -2.22 13.23 0.38
N LEU A 231 -2.87 14.14 1.10
CA LEU A 231 -4.23 13.95 1.57
C LEU A 231 -5.17 13.61 0.38
N PHE A 232 -5.09 14.38 -0.70
CA PHE A 232 -5.93 14.18 -1.88
C PHE A 232 -5.49 12.97 -2.72
N VAL A 233 -4.21 12.58 -2.70
CA VAL A 233 -3.76 11.31 -3.29
C VAL A 233 -4.38 10.12 -2.54
N GLY A 234 -4.39 10.16 -1.21
CA GLY A 234 -5.06 9.17 -0.37
C GLY A 234 -6.55 9.07 -0.66
N PHE A 235 -7.25 10.20 -0.74
CA PHE A 235 -8.67 10.24 -1.14
C PHE A 235 -8.89 9.59 -2.52
N GLY A 236 -8.14 10.01 -3.53
CA GLY A 236 -8.29 9.51 -4.89
C GLY A 236 -8.07 8.01 -5.00
N LEU A 237 -7.07 7.49 -4.29
CA LEU A 237 -6.80 6.04 -4.27
C LEU A 237 -7.92 5.25 -3.60
N ALA A 238 -8.38 5.69 -2.43
CA ALA A 238 -9.25 4.89 -1.59
C ALA A 238 -10.63 4.63 -2.18
N PHE A 239 -11.23 5.62 -2.83
CA PHE A 239 -12.59 5.49 -3.37
C PHE A 239 -12.76 4.31 -4.34
N VAL A 240 -11.74 4.01 -5.12
CA VAL A 240 -11.79 2.88 -6.06
C VAL A 240 -11.03 1.66 -5.51
N ALA A 241 -9.78 1.84 -5.04
CA ALA A 241 -8.90 0.72 -4.73
C ALA A 241 -9.32 -0.09 -3.49
N LEU A 242 -9.88 0.55 -2.46
CA LEU A 242 -10.32 -0.17 -1.26
C LEU A 242 -11.57 -1.02 -1.49
N PHE A 243 -12.39 -0.65 -2.47
CA PHE A 243 -13.64 -1.33 -2.77
C PHE A 243 -13.62 -2.09 -4.10
N LEU A 244 -12.44 -2.24 -4.70
CA LEU A 244 -12.32 -2.75 -6.06
C LEU A 244 -12.91 -4.16 -6.23
N ASN A 245 -12.70 -5.06 -5.27
CA ASN A 245 -13.29 -6.40 -5.30
C ASN A 245 -14.83 -6.36 -5.20
N VAL A 246 -15.38 -5.40 -4.45
CA VAL A 246 -16.84 -5.16 -4.40
C VAL A 246 -17.35 -4.63 -5.74
N ILE A 247 -16.63 -3.66 -6.36
CA ILE A 247 -16.94 -3.16 -7.70
C ILE A 247 -16.90 -4.30 -8.73
N PHE A 248 -15.92 -5.19 -8.64
CA PHE A 248 -15.81 -6.35 -9.54
C PHE A 248 -16.99 -7.29 -9.43
N VAL A 249 -17.36 -7.69 -8.23
CA VAL A 249 -18.40 -8.70 -8.03
C VAL A 249 -19.80 -8.10 -8.20
N TYR A 250 -20.07 -6.95 -7.61
CA TYR A 250 -21.43 -6.41 -7.59
C TYR A 250 -21.75 -5.41 -8.70
N TYR A 251 -20.77 -4.62 -9.16
CA TYR A 251 -21.03 -3.63 -10.21
C TYR A 251 -20.75 -4.19 -11.61
N PHE A 252 -19.65 -4.95 -11.79
CA PHE A 252 -19.36 -5.60 -13.08
C PHE A 252 -20.02 -6.97 -13.22
N ASN A 253 -20.73 -7.49 -12.21
CA ASN A 253 -21.27 -8.84 -12.17
C ASN A 253 -20.22 -9.90 -12.57
N SER A 254 -19.00 -9.74 -12.08
CA SER A 254 -17.88 -10.60 -12.38
C SER A 254 -17.56 -11.54 -11.22
N SER A 255 -16.74 -12.56 -11.46
CA SER A 255 -16.40 -13.52 -10.42
C SER A 255 -15.17 -13.10 -9.60
N VAL A 256 -15.01 -13.70 -8.42
CA VAL A 256 -13.83 -13.53 -7.55
C VAL A 256 -12.57 -14.03 -8.23
N GLU A 257 -12.69 -15.10 -9.04
CA GLU A 257 -11.60 -15.66 -9.84
C GLU A 257 -11.08 -14.63 -10.86
N MET A 258 -12.00 -13.95 -11.56
CA MET A 258 -11.62 -12.92 -12.53
C MET A 258 -10.93 -11.73 -11.87
N PHE A 259 -11.34 -11.36 -10.64
CA PHE A 259 -10.63 -10.36 -9.83
C PHE A 259 -9.20 -10.82 -9.49
N GLY A 260 -9.01 -12.09 -9.14
CA GLY A 260 -7.69 -12.69 -8.91
C GLY A 260 -6.80 -12.62 -10.15
N VAL A 261 -7.34 -12.99 -11.32
CA VAL A 261 -6.63 -12.90 -12.62
C VAL A 261 -6.22 -11.45 -12.94
N MET A 262 -7.14 -10.50 -12.79
CA MET A 262 -6.84 -9.07 -12.97
C MET A 262 -5.70 -8.61 -12.06
N SER A 263 -5.72 -9.04 -10.80
CA SER A 263 -4.66 -8.70 -9.83
C SER A 263 -3.30 -9.28 -10.23
N ALA A 264 -3.28 -10.45 -10.88
CA ALA A 264 -2.06 -11.03 -11.43
C ALA A 264 -1.54 -10.26 -12.66
N VAL A 265 -2.43 -9.88 -13.57
CA VAL A 265 -2.07 -9.10 -14.78
C VAL A 265 -1.49 -7.72 -14.41
N LEU A 266 -1.92 -7.13 -13.30
CA LEU A 266 -1.41 -5.84 -12.81
C LEU A 266 0.12 -5.86 -12.56
N VAL A 267 0.72 -7.02 -12.28
CA VAL A 267 2.18 -7.17 -12.10
C VAL A 267 2.95 -6.65 -13.31
N ILE A 268 2.47 -6.94 -14.53
CA ILE A 268 3.20 -6.65 -15.77
C ILE A 268 3.51 -5.14 -15.91
N PRO A 269 2.51 -4.24 -15.95
CA PRO A 269 2.77 -2.82 -16.06
C PRO A 269 3.39 -2.23 -14.77
N ALA A 270 3.07 -2.76 -13.58
CA ALA A 270 3.66 -2.28 -12.34
C ALA A 270 5.18 -2.50 -12.31
N VAL A 271 5.66 -3.68 -12.70
CA VAL A 271 7.08 -3.99 -12.80
C VAL A 271 7.74 -3.18 -13.94
N PHE A 272 7.07 -3.05 -15.08
CA PHE A 272 7.57 -2.23 -16.18
C PHE A 272 7.84 -0.79 -15.74
N PHE A 273 6.86 -0.13 -15.12
CA PHE A 273 7.01 1.26 -14.69
C PHE A 273 7.97 1.40 -13.50
N LEU A 274 8.06 0.41 -12.61
CA LEU A 274 9.06 0.41 -11.54
C LEU A 274 10.49 0.45 -12.09
N LEU A 275 10.76 -0.33 -13.14
CA LEU A 275 12.09 -0.41 -13.75
C LEU A 275 12.38 0.73 -14.75
N ALA A 276 11.38 1.18 -15.49
CA ALA A 276 11.51 2.26 -16.47
C ALA A 276 11.47 3.67 -15.84
N GLY A 277 10.93 3.79 -14.62
CA GLY A 277 10.68 5.06 -13.95
C GLY A 277 11.89 6.00 -13.92
N PRO A 278 13.08 5.59 -13.45
CA PRO A 278 14.25 6.44 -13.43
C PRO A 278 14.64 6.97 -14.82
N SER A 279 14.64 6.10 -15.83
CA SER A 279 14.97 6.50 -17.21
C SER A 279 13.95 7.45 -17.84
N ILE A 280 12.67 7.35 -17.43
CA ILE A 280 11.64 8.29 -17.87
C ILE A 280 11.86 9.64 -17.17
N ALA A 281 12.17 9.61 -15.88
CA ALA A 281 12.41 10.82 -15.08
C ALA A 281 13.62 11.62 -15.55
N GLU A 282 14.68 10.98 -16.01
CA GLU A 282 15.83 11.64 -16.63
C GLU A 282 15.45 12.51 -17.83
N LYS A 283 14.44 12.08 -18.62
CA LYS A 283 14.01 12.80 -19.84
C LYS A 283 13.04 13.96 -19.54
N ILE A 284 12.12 13.80 -18.59
CA ILE A 284 11.02 14.76 -18.37
C ILE A 284 10.96 15.33 -16.97
N THR A 285 11.91 15.00 -16.09
CA THR A 285 12.00 15.35 -14.66
C THR A 285 11.01 14.57 -13.77
N ASP A 286 11.38 14.38 -12.50
CA ASP A 286 10.52 13.71 -11.50
C ASP A 286 9.13 14.34 -11.41
N LEU A 287 9.07 15.68 -11.27
CA LEU A 287 7.83 16.42 -11.21
C LEU A 287 7.01 16.31 -12.51
N GLY A 288 7.67 16.25 -13.67
CA GLY A 288 7.01 16.07 -14.96
C GLY A 288 6.31 14.71 -15.04
N VAL A 289 6.97 13.63 -14.62
CA VAL A 289 6.37 12.28 -14.57
C VAL A 289 5.18 12.25 -13.60
N VAL A 290 5.32 12.87 -12.42
CA VAL A 290 4.24 12.96 -11.42
C VAL A 290 3.01 13.67 -11.98
N LEU A 291 3.19 14.81 -12.63
CA LEU A 291 2.09 15.59 -13.21
C LEU A 291 1.39 14.83 -14.35
N ILE A 292 2.15 14.23 -15.26
CA ILE A 292 1.59 13.43 -16.36
C ILE A 292 0.82 12.22 -15.82
N SER A 293 1.40 11.50 -14.86
CA SER A 293 0.75 10.34 -14.24
C SER A 293 -0.55 10.71 -13.54
N ARG A 294 -0.57 11.81 -12.78
CA ARG A 294 -1.79 12.30 -12.11
C ARG A 294 -2.84 12.76 -13.11
N PHE A 295 -2.45 13.49 -14.15
CA PHE A 295 -3.35 13.92 -15.22
C PHE A 295 -4.03 12.73 -15.90
N LEU A 296 -3.28 11.72 -16.30
CA LEU A 296 -3.83 10.50 -16.91
C LEU A 296 -4.72 9.73 -15.91
N SER A 297 -4.35 9.71 -14.63
CA SER A 297 -5.11 9.03 -13.59
C SER A 297 -6.51 9.60 -13.40
N ILE A 298 -6.75 10.89 -13.70
CA ILE A 298 -8.08 11.51 -13.65
C ILE A 298 -9.07 10.77 -14.56
N PHE A 299 -8.66 10.51 -15.79
CA PHE A 299 -9.50 9.83 -16.78
C PHE A 299 -9.61 8.32 -16.49
N LEU A 300 -8.51 7.70 -16.05
CA LEU A 300 -8.48 6.27 -15.77
C LEU A 300 -9.38 5.89 -14.59
N THR A 301 -9.35 6.66 -13.49
CA THR A 301 -10.22 6.38 -12.33
C THR A 301 -11.70 6.57 -12.66
N LEU A 302 -12.03 7.55 -13.49
CA LEU A 302 -13.39 7.75 -13.97
C LEU A 302 -13.82 6.61 -14.90
N SER A 303 -12.93 6.18 -15.80
CA SER A 303 -13.21 5.08 -16.75
C SER A 303 -13.52 3.76 -16.05
N VAL A 304 -12.97 3.50 -14.87
CA VAL A 304 -13.28 2.27 -14.11
C VAL A 304 -14.77 2.14 -13.82
N VAL A 305 -15.45 3.24 -13.52
CA VAL A 305 -16.87 3.22 -13.11
C VAL A 305 -17.85 3.72 -14.19
N LEU A 306 -17.36 4.37 -15.24
CA LEU A 306 -18.19 4.77 -16.38
C LEU A 306 -18.59 3.59 -17.28
N THR A 307 -17.78 2.54 -17.30
CA THR A 307 -18.03 1.34 -18.08
C THR A 307 -18.60 0.23 -17.20
N GLN A 308 -19.57 -0.52 -17.73
CA GLN A 308 -19.98 -1.79 -17.12
C GLN A 308 -19.20 -2.98 -17.68
N ASN A 309 -18.23 -2.72 -18.58
CA ASN A 309 -17.40 -3.76 -19.16
C ASN A 309 -16.19 -4.03 -18.25
N VAL A 310 -16.13 -5.25 -17.68
CA VAL A 310 -15.08 -5.68 -16.78
C VAL A 310 -13.68 -5.59 -17.39
N LEU A 311 -13.51 -5.83 -18.69
CA LEU A 311 -12.20 -5.79 -19.34
C LEU A 311 -11.70 -4.35 -19.48
N ILE A 312 -12.57 -3.41 -19.87
CA ILE A 312 -12.22 -2.00 -19.98
C ILE A 312 -11.94 -1.43 -18.59
N GLY A 313 -12.81 -1.70 -17.61
CA GLY A 313 -12.63 -1.27 -16.22
C GLY A 313 -11.34 -1.83 -15.59
N SER A 314 -11.05 -3.11 -15.83
CA SER A 314 -9.78 -3.74 -15.39
C SER A 314 -8.57 -3.09 -16.03
N GLY A 315 -8.58 -2.87 -17.33
CA GLY A 315 -7.49 -2.24 -18.08
C GLY A 315 -7.21 -0.81 -17.56
N ALA A 316 -8.28 -0.03 -17.37
CA ALA A 316 -8.18 1.31 -16.79
C ALA A 316 -7.58 1.28 -15.37
N TYR A 317 -8.05 0.38 -14.50
CA TYR A 317 -7.53 0.24 -13.16
C TYR A 317 -6.08 -0.22 -13.12
N ILE A 318 -5.71 -1.21 -13.93
CA ILE A 318 -4.33 -1.72 -14.03
C ILE A 318 -3.38 -0.59 -14.42
N LEU A 319 -3.73 0.21 -15.44
CA LEU A 319 -2.91 1.32 -15.89
C LEU A 319 -2.84 2.43 -14.82
N TYR A 320 -3.98 2.76 -14.19
CA TYR A 320 -4.03 3.70 -13.06
C TYR A 320 -3.08 3.31 -11.93
N ARG A 321 -3.14 2.05 -11.50
CA ARG A 321 -2.28 1.55 -10.40
C ARG A 321 -0.80 1.59 -10.74
N ALA A 322 -0.45 1.26 -11.98
CA ALA A 322 0.92 1.29 -12.46
C ALA A 322 1.47 2.74 -12.52
N LEU A 323 0.69 3.68 -13.05
CA LEU A 323 1.04 5.10 -13.07
C LEU A 323 1.13 5.72 -11.66
N LEU A 324 0.23 5.32 -10.75
CA LEU A 324 0.28 5.77 -9.37
C LEU A 324 1.55 5.28 -8.68
N GLY A 325 1.94 4.01 -8.86
CA GLY A 325 3.17 3.47 -8.30
C GLY A 325 4.42 4.19 -8.80
N LEU A 326 4.49 4.48 -10.10
CA LEU A 326 5.55 5.30 -10.70
C LEU A 326 5.59 6.71 -10.10
N SER A 327 4.43 7.36 -10.06
CA SER A 327 4.29 8.72 -9.54
C SER A 327 4.68 8.83 -8.07
N GLN A 328 4.28 7.87 -7.24
CA GLN A 328 4.48 7.90 -5.80
C GLN A 328 5.96 7.84 -5.42
N SER A 329 6.74 6.95 -6.05
CA SER A 329 8.18 6.83 -5.77
C SER A 329 8.94 8.11 -6.11
N LEU A 330 8.65 8.72 -7.26
CA LEU A 330 9.27 9.97 -7.70
C LEU A 330 8.81 11.18 -6.87
N TRP A 331 7.55 11.18 -6.43
CA TRP A 331 7.01 12.22 -5.56
C TRP A 331 7.68 12.24 -4.19
N PHE A 332 7.88 11.07 -3.56
CA PHE A 332 8.63 10.98 -2.30
C PHE A 332 10.09 11.45 -2.46
N ALA A 333 10.78 11.03 -3.53
CA ALA A 333 12.13 11.48 -3.80
C ALA A 333 12.20 13.00 -3.98
N PHE A 334 11.25 13.58 -4.73
CA PHE A 334 11.14 15.01 -4.96
C PHE A 334 10.85 15.76 -3.64
N ALA A 335 9.96 15.26 -2.80
CA ALA A 335 9.64 15.88 -1.51
C ALA A 335 10.87 15.93 -0.59
N ILE A 336 11.61 14.84 -0.50
CA ILE A 336 12.83 14.75 0.34
C ILE A 336 13.96 15.62 -0.22
N SER A 337 14.07 15.79 -1.54
CA SER A 337 15.08 16.66 -2.15
C SER A 337 14.88 18.14 -1.82
N LEU A 338 13.62 18.58 -1.67
CA LEU A 338 13.27 19.95 -1.28
C LEU A 338 13.22 20.20 0.23
N ALA A 339 13.25 19.12 1.02
CA ALA A 339 13.23 19.23 2.48
C ALA A 339 14.63 19.60 3.03
N THR A 340 14.68 20.54 3.97
CA THR A 340 15.90 20.88 4.71
C THR A 340 16.30 19.73 5.62
N LYS A 341 17.56 19.71 6.11
CA LYS A 341 17.99 18.70 7.10
C LYS A 341 17.07 18.65 8.32
N ARG A 342 16.51 19.80 8.74
CA ARG A 342 15.61 19.92 9.89
C ARG A 342 14.19 19.42 9.58
N SER A 343 13.66 19.69 8.38
CA SER A 343 12.28 19.36 8.01
C SER A 343 12.13 17.96 7.41
N ARG A 344 13.21 17.25 7.06
CA ARG A 344 13.19 15.98 6.34
C ARG A 344 12.38 14.90 7.07
N MET A 345 12.56 14.78 8.40
CA MET A 345 11.80 13.82 9.22
C MET A 345 10.31 14.21 9.31
N ALA A 346 10.03 15.51 9.52
CA ALA A 346 8.66 16.01 9.54
C ALA A 346 7.97 15.78 8.19
N THR A 347 8.62 16.12 7.08
CA THR A 347 8.06 15.94 5.73
C THR A 347 7.68 14.47 5.48
N SER A 348 8.58 13.51 5.76
CA SER A 348 8.30 12.09 5.56
C SER A 348 7.11 11.60 6.40
N ALA A 349 7.06 12.00 7.68
CA ALA A 349 5.99 11.60 8.58
C ALA A 349 4.63 12.20 8.18
N TRP A 350 4.61 13.51 7.85
CA TRP A 350 3.36 14.19 7.48
C TRP A 350 2.82 13.75 6.12
N LEU A 351 3.67 13.39 5.17
CA LEU A 351 3.24 12.74 3.93
C LEU A 351 2.46 11.46 4.23
N GLU A 352 3.02 10.57 5.06
CA GLU A 352 2.37 9.31 5.43
C GLU A 352 1.08 9.54 6.22
N ILE A 353 1.10 10.42 7.25
CA ILE A 353 -0.07 10.73 8.08
C ILE A 353 -1.22 11.22 7.22
N THR A 354 -0.99 12.22 6.35
CA THR A 354 -2.06 12.82 5.55
C THR A 354 -2.57 11.88 4.46
N PHE A 355 -1.70 11.05 3.87
CA PHE A 355 -2.11 9.99 2.96
C PHE A 355 -3.05 9.00 3.65
N GLN A 356 -2.70 8.52 4.84
CA GLN A 356 -3.52 7.60 5.62
C GLN A 356 -4.85 8.25 6.08
N LEU A 357 -4.83 9.52 6.46
CA LEU A 357 -6.07 10.27 6.76
C LEU A 357 -6.99 10.34 5.53
N GLY A 358 -6.43 10.62 4.35
CA GLY A 358 -7.17 10.62 3.10
C GLY A 358 -7.81 9.25 2.82
N LEU A 359 -7.05 8.16 2.96
CA LEU A 359 -7.55 6.79 2.82
C LEU A 359 -8.71 6.52 3.78
N GLY A 360 -8.54 6.86 5.07
CA GLY A 360 -9.53 6.58 6.10
C GLY A 360 -10.86 7.30 5.90
N ILE A 361 -10.80 8.61 5.59
CA ILE A 361 -12.00 9.41 5.34
C ILE A 361 -12.72 8.92 4.06
N ALA A 362 -11.97 8.66 2.99
CA ALA A 362 -12.55 8.15 1.75
C ALA A 362 -13.17 6.75 1.92
N ALA A 363 -12.62 5.89 2.79
CA ALA A 363 -13.22 4.60 3.12
C ALA A 363 -14.59 4.76 3.78
N LEU A 364 -14.74 5.70 4.75
CA LEU A 364 -16.03 5.99 5.40
C LEU A 364 -17.08 6.47 4.40
N VAL A 365 -16.71 7.40 3.53
CA VAL A 365 -17.61 7.94 2.51
C VAL A 365 -17.94 6.87 1.46
N GLY A 366 -16.92 6.15 0.97
CA GLY A 366 -17.07 5.10 -0.05
C GLY A 366 -17.99 3.96 0.39
N GLY A 367 -17.91 3.53 1.66
CA GLY A 367 -18.81 2.52 2.21
C GLY A 367 -20.28 2.95 2.20
N ARG A 368 -20.57 4.24 2.45
CA ARG A 368 -21.93 4.79 2.34
C ARG A 368 -22.42 4.89 0.90
N LEU A 369 -21.54 5.24 -0.02
CA LEU A 369 -21.86 5.30 -1.45
C LEU A 369 -22.19 3.92 -2.02
N ILE A 370 -21.45 2.89 -1.62
CA ILE A 370 -21.76 1.50 -2.01
C ILE A 370 -23.10 1.06 -1.39
N ALA A 371 -23.38 1.44 -0.15
CA ALA A 371 -24.65 1.12 0.50
C ALA A 371 -25.86 1.74 -0.23
N SER A 372 -25.66 2.86 -0.93
CA SER A 372 -26.69 3.48 -1.80
C SER A 372 -26.52 3.11 -3.28
N GLU A 373 -25.74 2.08 -3.61
CA GLU A 373 -25.45 1.61 -4.99
C GLU A 373 -24.87 2.69 -5.91
N SER A 374 -24.31 3.76 -5.34
CA SER A 374 -23.80 4.91 -6.05
C SER A 374 -22.35 4.70 -6.54
N TYR A 375 -22.07 3.61 -7.28
CA TYR A 375 -20.73 3.24 -7.76
C TYR A 375 -20.11 4.34 -8.65
N LEU A 376 -20.90 5.02 -9.46
CA LEU A 376 -20.43 6.11 -10.29
C LEU A 376 -19.81 7.24 -9.46
N MET A 377 -20.39 7.54 -8.27
CA MET A 377 -19.86 8.56 -7.37
C MET A 377 -18.47 8.22 -6.83
N LEU A 378 -18.14 6.94 -6.66
CA LEU A 378 -16.78 6.53 -6.26
C LEU A 378 -15.73 7.01 -7.27
N GLY A 379 -15.98 6.81 -8.56
CA GLY A 379 -15.08 7.26 -9.63
C GLY A 379 -15.05 8.78 -9.77
N ILE A 380 -16.20 9.46 -9.66
CA ILE A 380 -16.27 10.92 -9.71
C ILE A 380 -15.47 11.53 -8.56
N LEU A 381 -15.64 11.05 -7.33
CA LEU A 381 -14.90 11.57 -6.17
C LEU A 381 -13.42 11.21 -6.23
N SER A 382 -13.06 10.00 -6.71
CA SER A 382 -11.68 9.61 -6.97
C SER A 382 -11.02 10.54 -7.98
N SER A 383 -11.69 10.80 -9.11
CA SER A 383 -11.19 11.71 -10.14
C SER A 383 -11.12 13.15 -9.65
N ALA A 384 -12.13 13.65 -8.94
CA ALA A 384 -12.13 14.99 -8.35
C ALA A 384 -10.96 15.18 -7.37
N ALA A 385 -10.72 14.21 -6.49
CA ALA A 385 -9.57 14.24 -5.57
C ALA A 385 -8.25 14.22 -6.34
N THR A 386 -8.16 13.43 -7.42
CA THR A 386 -6.98 13.40 -8.29
C THR A 386 -6.76 14.73 -9.02
N VAL A 387 -7.85 15.40 -9.49
CA VAL A 387 -7.77 16.76 -10.05
C VAL A 387 -7.22 17.73 -9.01
N VAL A 388 -7.74 17.73 -7.77
CA VAL A 388 -7.23 18.60 -6.73
C VAL A 388 -5.76 18.32 -6.44
N SER A 389 -5.35 17.05 -6.33
CA SER A 389 -3.94 16.70 -6.12
C SER A 389 -3.03 17.16 -7.28
N PHE A 390 -3.51 17.05 -8.52
CA PHE A 390 -2.81 17.54 -9.72
C PHE A 390 -2.65 19.05 -9.68
N LEU A 391 -3.75 19.80 -9.45
CA LEU A 391 -3.74 21.26 -9.39
C LEU A 391 -2.83 21.77 -8.25
N LEU A 392 -2.94 21.22 -7.04
CA LEU A 392 -2.08 21.59 -5.93
C LEU A 392 -0.60 21.33 -6.25
N THR A 393 -0.28 20.18 -6.88
CA THR A 393 1.08 19.87 -7.33
C THR A 393 1.58 20.90 -8.35
N TYR A 394 0.76 21.22 -9.33
CA TYR A 394 1.10 22.21 -10.36
C TYR A 394 1.30 23.61 -9.80
N PHE A 395 0.37 24.11 -8.98
CA PHE A 395 0.46 25.46 -8.40
C PHE A 395 1.61 25.61 -7.38
N PHE A 396 1.85 24.59 -6.55
CA PHE A 396 2.88 24.67 -5.52
C PHE A 396 4.30 24.49 -6.07
N PHE A 397 4.46 23.64 -7.08
CA PHE A 397 5.78 23.18 -7.52
C PHE A 397 6.06 23.38 -9.02
N GLY A 398 5.04 23.59 -9.86
CA GLY A 398 5.20 23.69 -11.31
C GLY A 398 6.12 24.84 -11.77
N ARG A 399 6.11 25.98 -11.08
CA ARG A 399 7.00 27.11 -11.39
C ARG A 399 8.48 26.85 -11.05
N LYS A 400 8.78 25.96 -10.10
CA LYS A 400 10.16 25.59 -9.73
C LYS A 400 10.88 24.78 -10.82
N ARG A 401 10.15 24.24 -11.79
CA ARG A 401 10.71 23.53 -12.95
C ARG A 401 11.61 24.39 -13.83
N VAL A 402 11.35 25.70 -13.87
CA VAL A 402 12.09 26.65 -14.74
C VAL A 402 13.46 26.98 -14.14
N GLN A 403 13.61 26.98 -12.82
CA GLN A 403 14.85 27.38 -12.15
C GLN A 403 15.90 26.26 -12.06
N LEU A 404 15.52 24.99 -11.99
CA LEU A 404 16.44 23.84 -11.93
C LEU A 404 17.03 23.46 -13.29
N LYS A 405 16.49 23.98 -14.42
CA LYS A 405 17.08 23.82 -15.76
C LYS A 405 17.97 25.00 -16.18
N ALA A 406 17.97 26.08 -15.43
CA ALA A 406 18.72 27.30 -15.73
C ALA A 406 20.00 27.45 -14.88
N GLY A 407 20.32 26.55 -14.01
CA GLY A 407 21.57 26.43 -13.25
C GLY A 407 22.26 25.10 -13.50
#